data_ea22094c312e8c6aa64ba2513ee21a50
#
_entry.id   ea22094c312e8c6aa64ba2513ee21a50
#
_cell.length_a   1.000
_cell.length_b   1.000
_cell.length_c   1.000
_cell.angle_alpha   90.00
_cell.angle_beta   90.00
_cell.angle_gamma   90.00
#
_symmetry.space_group_name_H-M   'P 1'
#
loop_
_entity.id
_entity.type
_entity.pdbx_description
1 polymer ?
#
loop_
_entity_poly.entity_id
_entity_poly.type
_entity_poly.pdbx_seq_one_letter_code
_entity_poly.pdbx_strand_id
1 'polypeptide(L)'
;EQIIGHNIGDTFDVTVTFPEGYGDSTDAEGNTIPLSGKEAVFSVTLNAITQSVVPTLTDEWVETNFAASDDLHTADALRQYFDRALYANNLDNAAMDYLLTNSTFKEVPTQITSYYIRMFLNYHSQLATQYGMELDAYAQAKGYADADAMLADSDAYFEHLAKQDLVFQAIAEQLDITPTQEQIDSANSSYADTYGAQRSMLNALQLAVLDKVEESAVLS
;
A
#
# COMPACT_ATOMS: atom_id res chain seq x y z
N GLU A 1 -10.52 -17.05 -18.81
CA GLU A 1 -11.59 -17.44 -19.77
C GLU A 1 -11.74 -18.95 -19.88
N GLN A 2 -10.65 -19.76 -19.91
CA GLN A 2 -10.69 -21.22 -20.10
C GLN A 2 -11.41 -21.99 -18.97
N ILE A 3 -11.61 -21.39 -17.80
CA ILE A 3 -12.34 -22.01 -16.66
C ILE A 3 -13.85 -21.82 -16.77
N ILE A 4 -14.29 -20.84 -17.55
CA ILE A 4 -15.73 -20.51 -17.69
C ILE A 4 -16.45 -21.61 -18.46
N GLY A 5 -17.57 -22.10 -17.92
CA GLY A 5 -18.41 -23.13 -18.53
C GLY A 5 -18.20 -24.54 -17.96
N HIS A 6 -17.21 -24.73 -17.08
CA HIS A 6 -16.99 -25.98 -16.37
C HIS A 6 -17.80 -26.05 -15.04
N ASN A 7 -18.09 -27.25 -14.59
CA ASN A 7 -18.83 -27.52 -13.36
C ASN A 7 -17.88 -27.93 -12.22
N ILE A 8 -18.33 -27.78 -10.99
CA ILE A 8 -17.60 -28.29 -9.83
C ILE A 8 -17.38 -29.81 -9.97
N GLY A 9 -16.16 -30.26 -9.84
CA GLY A 9 -15.71 -31.62 -10.02
C GLY A 9 -15.13 -31.93 -11.40
N ASP A 10 -15.31 -31.04 -12.40
CA ASP A 10 -14.68 -31.22 -13.71
C ASP A 10 -13.17 -31.10 -13.61
N THR A 11 -12.48 -31.96 -14.40
CA THR A 11 -11.03 -31.85 -14.62
C THR A 11 -10.78 -31.60 -16.11
N PHE A 12 -10.03 -30.54 -16.41
CA PHE A 12 -9.75 -30.10 -17.76
C PHE A 12 -8.37 -29.45 -17.87
N ASP A 13 -7.87 -29.34 -19.08
CA ASP A 13 -6.58 -28.73 -19.33
C ASP A 13 -6.73 -27.23 -19.58
N VAL A 14 -5.86 -26.45 -18.93
CA VAL A 14 -5.73 -24.99 -19.11
C VAL A 14 -4.34 -24.72 -19.69
N THR A 15 -4.31 -24.14 -20.87
CA THR A 15 -3.07 -23.77 -21.55
C THR A 15 -2.75 -22.30 -21.28
N VAL A 16 -1.55 -22.03 -20.80
CA VAL A 16 -1.04 -20.65 -20.55
C VAL A 16 0.34 -20.51 -21.15
N THR A 17 0.69 -19.29 -21.56
CA THR A 17 2.03 -18.92 -21.97
C THR A 17 2.65 -18.04 -20.90
N PHE A 18 3.80 -18.43 -20.36
CA PHE A 18 4.54 -17.61 -19.42
C PHE A 18 5.03 -16.33 -20.10
N PRO A 19 4.95 -15.16 -19.42
CA PRO A 19 5.48 -13.91 -19.97
C PRO A 19 6.98 -14.01 -20.30
N GLU A 20 7.41 -13.17 -21.25
CA GLU A 20 8.85 -13.00 -21.48
C GLU A 20 9.52 -12.48 -20.20
N GLY A 21 10.71 -13.01 -19.88
CA GLY A 21 11.42 -12.67 -18.65
C GLY A 21 10.89 -13.36 -17.38
N TYR A 22 9.95 -14.30 -17.51
CA TYR A 22 9.53 -15.12 -16.36
C TYR A 22 10.69 -15.98 -15.89
N GLY A 23 10.92 -16.04 -14.57
CA GLY A 23 12.03 -16.77 -13.96
C GLY A 23 11.99 -18.27 -14.24
N ASP A 24 13.18 -18.89 -14.32
CA ASP A 24 13.32 -20.32 -14.51
C ASP A 24 12.83 -21.09 -13.26
N SER A 25 12.36 -22.31 -13.47
CA SER A 25 12.04 -23.26 -12.41
C SER A 25 13.13 -24.34 -12.29
N THR A 26 13.00 -25.21 -11.29
CA THR A 26 13.92 -26.35 -11.10
C THR A 26 13.09 -27.62 -10.96
N ASP A 27 13.46 -28.68 -11.67
CA ASP A 27 12.83 -29.99 -11.54
C ASP A 27 13.27 -30.73 -10.26
N ALA A 28 12.69 -31.91 -10.02
CA ALA A 28 13.00 -32.73 -8.84
C ALA A 28 14.43 -33.23 -8.80
N GLU A 29 15.09 -33.29 -9.95
CA GLU A 29 16.49 -33.72 -10.15
C GLU A 29 17.47 -32.55 -10.05
N GLY A 30 17.01 -31.30 -9.90
CA GLY A 30 17.82 -30.10 -9.75
C GLY A 30 18.21 -29.44 -11.09
N ASN A 31 17.58 -29.81 -12.20
CA ASN A 31 17.87 -29.19 -13.50
C ASN A 31 17.02 -27.93 -13.68
N THR A 32 17.59 -26.91 -14.32
CA THR A 32 16.90 -25.67 -14.65
C THR A 32 15.89 -25.88 -15.78
N ILE A 33 14.65 -25.47 -15.57
CA ILE A 33 13.58 -25.46 -16.58
C ILE A 33 13.31 -23.99 -16.96
N PRO A 34 13.68 -23.56 -18.18
CA PRO A 34 13.37 -22.21 -18.63
C PRO A 34 11.88 -22.07 -18.90
N LEU A 35 11.23 -21.06 -18.27
CA LEU A 35 9.79 -20.81 -18.37
C LEU A 35 9.46 -19.60 -19.26
N SER A 36 10.38 -18.66 -19.43
CA SER A 36 10.17 -17.44 -20.22
C SER A 36 9.66 -17.73 -21.63
N GLY A 37 8.50 -17.17 -22.00
CA GLY A 37 7.84 -17.34 -23.29
C GLY A 37 7.37 -18.78 -23.59
N LYS A 38 7.43 -19.71 -22.64
CA LYS A 38 7.02 -21.11 -22.84
C LYS A 38 5.54 -21.31 -22.61
N GLU A 39 4.93 -22.16 -23.44
CA GLU A 39 3.60 -22.66 -23.20
C GLU A 39 3.63 -23.81 -22.19
N ALA A 40 2.68 -23.79 -21.26
CA ALA A 40 2.45 -24.83 -20.28
C ALA A 40 0.97 -25.23 -20.27
N VAL A 41 0.72 -26.52 -20.05
CA VAL A 41 -0.62 -27.07 -19.90
C VAL A 41 -0.80 -27.54 -18.47
N PHE A 42 -1.78 -26.99 -17.78
CA PHE A 42 -2.14 -27.35 -16.41
C PHE A 42 -3.41 -28.19 -16.41
N SER A 43 -3.35 -29.39 -15.85
CA SER A 43 -4.55 -30.16 -15.56
C SER A 43 -5.20 -29.59 -14.28
N VAL A 44 -6.35 -28.95 -14.44
CA VAL A 44 -7.06 -28.20 -13.39
C VAL A 44 -8.33 -28.94 -13.00
N THR A 45 -8.55 -29.13 -11.71
CA THR A 45 -9.83 -29.60 -11.17
C THR A 45 -10.56 -28.43 -10.50
N LEU A 46 -11.79 -28.13 -10.93
CA LEU A 46 -12.62 -27.10 -10.35
C LEU A 46 -13.26 -27.59 -9.05
N ASN A 47 -12.65 -27.25 -7.90
CA ASN A 47 -13.09 -27.74 -6.59
C ASN A 47 -14.29 -26.96 -6.03
N ALA A 48 -14.37 -25.65 -6.31
CA ALA A 48 -15.41 -24.79 -5.78
C ALA A 48 -15.61 -23.56 -6.67
N ILE A 49 -16.84 -23.06 -6.70
CA ILE A 49 -17.19 -21.73 -7.20
C ILE A 49 -17.66 -20.91 -6.01
N THR A 50 -16.94 -19.86 -5.69
CA THR A 50 -17.26 -18.99 -4.54
C THR A 50 -17.85 -17.66 -5.04
N GLN A 51 -18.80 -17.15 -4.31
CA GLN A 51 -19.38 -15.82 -4.52
C GLN A 51 -19.11 -14.97 -3.28
N SER A 52 -18.57 -13.77 -3.47
CA SER A 52 -18.52 -12.79 -2.39
C SER A 52 -19.91 -12.23 -2.14
N VAL A 53 -20.41 -12.43 -0.93
CA VAL A 53 -21.68 -11.87 -0.49
C VAL A 53 -21.39 -10.87 0.62
N VAL A 54 -21.89 -9.64 0.47
CA VAL A 54 -21.83 -8.64 1.55
C VAL A 54 -22.84 -9.05 2.63
N PRO A 55 -22.41 -9.36 3.84
CA PRO A 55 -23.33 -9.76 4.91
C PRO A 55 -24.19 -8.55 5.33
N THR A 56 -25.38 -8.83 5.83
CA THR A 56 -26.20 -7.80 6.49
C THR A 56 -25.51 -7.40 7.79
N LEU A 57 -25.26 -6.12 7.96
CA LEU A 57 -24.66 -5.59 9.18
C LEU A 57 -25.71 -5.60 10.31
N THR A 58 -25.57 -6.55 11.24
CA THR A 58 -26.40 -6.70 12.46
C THR A 58 -25.52 -6.60 13.69
N ASP A 59 -26.11 -6.33 14.84
CA ASP A 59 -25.38 -6.31 16.12
C ASP A 59 -24.71 -7.67 16.40
N GLU A 60 -25.38 -8.77 16.14
CA GLU A 60 -24.82 -10.13 16.28
C GLU A 60 -23.59 -10.35 15.38
N TRP A 61 -23.65 -9.82 14.16
CA TRP A 61 -22.49 -9.88 13.25
C TRP A 61 -21.31 -9.07 13.80
N VAL A 62 -21.56 -7.87 14.35
CA VAL A 62 -20.52 -7.03 14.96
C VAL A 62 -19.92 -7.70 16.18
N GLU A 63 -20.73 -8.19 17.09
CA GLU A 63 -20.30 -8.95 18.29
C GLU A 63 -19.39 -10.13 17.91
N THR A 64 -19.76 -10.87 16.84
CA THR A 64 -19.00 -12.03 16.39
C THR A 64 -17.64 -11.65 15.77
N ASN A 65 -17.60 -10.58 14.98
CA ASN A 65 -16.41 -10.24 14.19
C ASN A 65 -15.47 -9.24 14.88
N PHE A 66 -15.98 -8.49 15.87
CA PHE A 66 -15.24 -7.48 16.64
C PHE A 66 -15.23 -7.79 18.14
N ALA A 67 -15.34 -9.07 18.52
CA ALA A 67 -15.38 -9.53 19.91
C ALA A 67 -14.20 -9.07 20.78
N ALA A 68 -13.07 -8.74 20.20
CA ALA A 68 -11.88 -8.23 20.90
C ALA A 68 -11.89 -6.71 21.11
N SER A 69 -12.91 -5.99 20.61
CA SER A 69 -13.04 -4.54 20.79
C SER A 69 -13.92 -4.24 21.99
N ASP A 70 -13.46 -3.35 22.85
CA ASP A 70 -14.23 -2.93 24.05
C ASP A 70 -15.43 -2.01 23.71
N ASP A 71 -15.43 -1.39 22.50
CA ASP A 71 -16.39 -0.34 22.13
C ASP A 71 -17.29 -0.69 20.93
N LEU A 72 -17.02 -1.79 20.20
CA LEU A 72 -17.72 -2.13 18.96
C LEU A 72 -18.65 -3.33 19.15
N HIS A 73 -19.82 -3.10 19.74
CA HIS A 73 -20.80 -4.16 20.04
C HIS A 73 -22.09 -4.06 19.20
N THR A 74 -22.31 -2.97 18.49
CA THR A 74 -23.52 -2.75 17.69
C THR A 74 -23.21 -2.28 16.28
N ALA A 75 -24.13 -2.54 15.34
CA ALA A 75 -24.05 -2.05 13.99
C ALA A 75 -23.92 -0.52 13.92
N ASP A 76 -24.61 0.19 14.83
CA ASP A 76 -24.55 1.65 14.89
C ASP A 76 -23.20 2.13 15.47
N ALA A 77 -22.64 1.47 16.48
CA ALA A 77 -21.30 1.80 16.98
C ALA A 77 -20.24 1.62 15.90
N LEU A 78 -20.33 0.53 15.13
CA LEU A 78 -19.41 0.28 14.01
C LEU A 78 -19.55 1.32 12.90
N ARG A 79 -20.78 1.73 12.54
CA ARG A 79 -21.00 2.82 11.57
C ARG A 79 -20.38 4.12 12.07
N GLN A 80 -20.65 4.52 13.31
CA GLN A 80 -20.10 5.74 13.90
C GLN A 80 -18.57 5.72 13.98
N TYR A 81 -17.97 4.55 14.21
CA TYR A 81 -16.53 4.38 14.16
C TYR A 81 -15.98 4.68 12.77
N PHE A 82 -16.56 4.07 11.72
CA PHE A 82 -16.14 4.34 10.35
C PHE A 82 -16.45 5.76 9.88
N ASP A 83 -17.58 6.32 10.26
CA ASP A 83 -17.93 7.71 9.93
C ASP A 83 -16.90 8.68 10.51
N ARG A 84 -16.49 8.48 11.77
CA ARG A 84 -15.43 9.28 12.39
C ARG A 84 -14.06 9.09 11.73
N ALA A 85 -13.70 7.84 11.45
CA ALA A 85 -12.44 7.54 10.78
C ALA A 85 -12.38 8.13 9.35
N LEU A 86 -13.48 8.05 8.60
CA LEU A 86 -13.59 8.66 7.27
C LEU A 86 -13.55 10.18 7.34
N TYR A 87 -14.21 10.76 8.34
CA TYR A 87 -14.19 12.21 8.55
C TYR A 87 -12.76 12.70 8.84
N ALA A 88 -12.05 12.08 9.79
CA ALA A 88 -10.68 12.42 10.11
C ALA A 88 -9.77 12.31 8.87
N ASN A 89 -9.83 11.18 8.17
CA ASN A 89 -9.04 10.97 6.94
C ASN A 89 -9.35 12.01 5.85
N ASN A 90 -10.61 12.38 5.67
CA ASN A 90 -11.00 13.42 4.70
C ASN A 90 -10.51 14.81 5.13
N LEU A 91 -10.55 15.11 6.42
CA LEU A 91 -10.03 16.36 6.98
C LEU A 91 -8.51 16.45 6.76
N ASP A 92 -7.75 15.40 7.06
CA ASP A 92 -6.32 15.34 6.87
C ASP A 92 -5.93 15.53 5.42
N ASN A 93 -6.61 14.84 4.50
CA ASN A 93 -6.38 14.99 3.06
C ASN A 93 -6.69 16.41 2.58
N ALA A 94 -7.82 16.99 3.01
CA ALA A 94 -8.19 18.34 2.62
C ALA A 94 -7.22 19.38 3.19
N ALA A 95 -6.78 19.22 4.45
CA ALA A 95 -5.78 20.08 5.06
C ALA A 95 -4.44 20.00 4.31
N MET A 96 -4.00 18.78 3.95
CA MET A 96 -2.77 18.57 3.21
C MET A 96 -2.83 19.19 1.81
N ASP A 97 -3.91 18.96 1.07
CA ASP A 97 -4.12 19.55 -0.26
C ASP A 97 -4.10 21.08 -0.20
N TYR A 98 -4.77 21.66 0.81
CA TYR A 98 -4.75 23.10 1.02
C TYR A 98 -3.35 23.62 1.32
N LEU A 99 -2.63 22.98 2.21
CA LEU A 99 -1.26 23.37 2.60
C LEU A 99 -0.30 23.27 1.42
N LEU A 100 -0.32 22.19 0.66
CA LEU A 100 0.52 22.00 -0.52
C LEU A 100 0.22 23.04 -1.61
N THR A 101 -1.06 23.30 -1.87
CA THR A 101 -1.50 24.25 -2.90
C THR A 101 -1.13 25.69 -2.56
N ASN A 102 -1.18 26.05 -1.26
CA ASN A 102 -0.94 27.43 -0.79
C ASN A 102 0.48 27.65 -0.25
N SER A 103 1.34 26.63 -0.27
CA SER A 103 2.73 26.75 0.13
C SER A 103 3.65 27.07 -1.05
N THR A 104 4.69 27.84 -0.79
CA THR A 104 5.73 28.14 -1.77
C THR A 104 7.01 27.41 -1.40
N PHE A 105 7.46 26.53 -2.29
CA PHE A 105 8.69 25.77 -2.13
C PHE A 105 9.81 26.47 -2.92
N LYS A 106 10.91 26.82 -2.26
CA LYS A 106 12.10 27.38 -2.93
C LYS A 106 12.86 26.30 -3.69
N GLU A 107 13.06 25.17 -3.03
CA GLU A 107 13.76 24.00 -3.55
C GLU A 107 13.30 22.77 -2.75
N VAL A 108 13.11 21.65 -3.43
CA VAL A 108 12.89 20.36 -2.77
C VAL A 108 14.24 19.64 -2.71
N PRO A 109 14.77 19.36 -1.51
CA PRO A 109 16.08 18.72 -1.36
C PRO A 109 16.12 17.35 -2.02
N THR A 110 17.09 17.12 -2.91
CA THR A 110 17.25 15.85 -3.63
C THR A 110 17.46 14.64 -2.70
N GLN A 111 17.92 14.87 -1.48
CA GLN A 111 18.06 13.82 -0.47
C GLN A 111 16.71 13.20 -0.08
N ILE A 112 15.64 14.02 -0.01
CA ILE A 112 14.30 13.56 0.34
C ILE A 112 13.70 12.78 -0.83
N THR A 113 13.75 13.33 -2.05
CA THR A 113 13.25 12.60 -3.24
C THR A 113 14.03 11.32 -3.49
N SER A 114 15.37 11.32 -3.32
CA SER A 114 16.19 10.09 -3.44
C SER A 114 15.84 9.03 -2.40
N TYR A 115 15.34 9.42 -1.23
CA TYR A 115 14.80 8.46 -0.26
C TYR A 115 13.57 7.74 -0.81
N TYR A 116 12.59 8.46 -1.37
CA TYR A 116 11.39 7.88 -1.95
C TYR A 116 11.68 7.01 -3.17
N ILE A 117 12.61 7.45 -4.03
CA ILE A 117 13.10 6.66 -5.18
C ILE A 117 13.67 5.32 -4.70
N ARG A 118 14.52 5.31 -3.68
CA ARG A 118 15.08 4.05 -3.13
C ARG A 118 14.00 3.16 -2.54
N MET A 119 13.02 3.72 -1.82
CA MET A 119 11.90 2.94 -1.29
C MET A 119 11.09 2.30 -2.42
N PHE A 120 10.78 3.07 -3.44
CA PHE A 120 10.05 2.59 -4.62
C PHE A 120 10.79 1.43 -5.31
N LEU A 121 12.07 1.61 -5.60
CA LEU A 121 12.89 0.59 -6.24
C LEU A 121 13.01 -0.67 -5.37
N ASN A 122 13.21 -0.53 -4.06
CA ASN A 122 13.27 -1.67 -3.14
C ASN A 122 11.95 -2.44 -3.12
N TYR A 123 10.83 -1.74 -3.02
CA TYR A 123 9.50 -2.36 -3.01
C TYR A 123 9.23 -3.14 -4.30
N HIS A 124 9.46 -2.53 -5.47
CA HIS A 124 9.22 -3.19 -6.75
C HIS A 124 10.22 -4.30 -7.05
N SER A 125 11.48 -4.17 -6.59
CA SER A 125 12.47 -5.25 -6.69
C SER A 125 12.08 -6.47 -5.84
N GLN A 126 11.52 -6.27 -4.64
CA GLN A 126 11.02 -7.36 -3.82
C GLN A 126 9.82 -8.05 -4.48
N LEU A 127 8.88 -7.28 -5.05
CA LEU A 127 7.76 -7.85 -5.81
C LEU A 127 8.25 -8.62 -7.03
N ALA A 128 9.16 -8.06 -7.81
CA ALA A 128 9.75 -8.75 -8.96
C ALA A 128 10.37 -10.11 -8.54
N THR A 129 11.16 -10.11 -7.48
CA THR A 129 11.75 -11.32 -6.90
C THR A 129 10.68 -12.33 -6.46
N GLN A 130 9.60 -11.88 -5.85
CA GLN A 130 8.49 -12.75 -5.44
C GLN A 130 7.81 -13.43 -6.63
N TYR A 131 7.77 -12.75 -7.79
CA TYR A 131 7.25 -13.33 -9.04
C TYR A 131 8.32 -14.05 -9.86
N GLY A 132 9.56 -14.18 -9.35
CA GLY A 132 10.68 -14.81 -10.06
C GLY A 132 11.15 -14.02 -11.29
N MET A 133 11.00 -12.69 -11.26
CA MET A 133 11.34 -11.78 -12.37
C MET A 133 12.46 -10.83 -11.98
N GLU A 134 13.21 -10.38 -12.98
CA GLU A 134 14.05 -9.19 -12.88
C GLU A 134 13.18 -7.92 -12.92
N LEU A 135 13.69 -6.80 -12.39
CA LEU A 135 12.91 -5.56 -12.24
C LEU A 135 12.39 -5.03 -13.59
N ASP A 136 13.20 -5.09 -14.64
CA ASP A 136 12.79 -4.66 -15.99
C ASP A 136 11.64 -5.50 -16.54
N ALA A 137 11.72 -6.84 -16.39
CA ALA A 137 10.65 -7.74 -16.80
C ALA A 137 9.36 -7.51 -16.00
N TYR A 138 9.48 -7.22 -14.71
CA TYR A 138 8.36 -6.84 -13.87
C TYR A 138 7.74 -5.52 -14.34
N ALA A 139 8.54 -4.48 -14.65
CA ALA A 139 8.06 -3.21 -15.18
C ALA A 139 7.34 -3.40 -16.53
N GLN A 140 7.87 -4.24 -17.41
CA GLN A 140 7.23 -4.58 -18.69
C GLN A 140 5.88 -5.29 -18.48
N ALA A 141 5.79 -6.20 -17.52
CA ALA A 141 4.53 -6.85 -17.16
C ALA A 141 3.48 -5.87 -16.59
N LYS A 142 3.93 -4.70 -16.08
CA LYS A 142 3.07 -3.59 -15.64
C LYS A 142 2.75 -2.59 -16.77
N GLY A 143 3.30 -2.76 -17.96
CA GLY A 143 3.03 -1.92 -19.13
C GLY A 143 4.04 -0.80 -19.38
N TYR A 144 5.16 -0.77 -18.66
CA TYR A 144 6.28 0.15 -18.87
C TYR A 144 7.30 -0.42 -19.86
N ALA A 145 8.14 0.40 -20.44
CA ALA A 145 9.21 -0.06 -21.32
C ALA A 145 10.31 -0.83 -20.54
N ASP A 146 10.63 -0.34 -19.35
CA ASP A 146 11.66 -0.86 -18.43
C ASP A 146 11.46 -0.25 -17.03
N ALA A 147 12.33 -0.56 -16.09
CA ALA A 147 12.30 -0.03 -14.73
C ALA A 147 12.56 1.49 -14.69
N ASP A 148 13.38 2.02 -15.57
CA ASP A 148 13.66 3.47 -15.65
C ASP A 148 12.41 4.23 -16.11
N ALA A 149 11.65 3.71 -17.07
CA ALA A 149 10.37 4.29 -17.50
C ALA A 149 9.31 4.25 -16.38
N MET A 150 9.25 3.16 -15.62
CA MET A 150 8.36 3.04 -14.45
C MET A 150 8.75 4.04 -13.35
N LEU A 151 10.04 4.25 -13.13
CA LEU A 151 10.56 5.22 -12.17
C LEU A 151 10.23 6.64 -12.60
N ALA A 152 10.48 7.00 -13.87
CA ALA A 152 10.24 8.33 -14.43
C ALA A 152 8.74 8.73 -14.38
N ASP A 153 7.83 7.77 -14.58
CA ASP A 153 6.39 8.00 -14.45
C ASP A 153 5.97 8.38 -13.02
N SER A 154 6.80 8.02 -12.03
CA SER A 154 6.57 8.28 -10.61
C SER A 154 7.27 9.54 -10.07
N ASP A 155 8.05 10.26 -10.86
CA ASP A 155 8.84 11.41 -10.39
C ASP A 155 8.00 12.51 -9.74
N ALA A 156 6.85 12.86 -10.32
CA ALA A 156 5.94 13.85 -9.75
C ALA A 156 5.37 13.40 -8.39
N TYR A 157 5.17 12.10 -8.21
CA TYR A 157 4.73 11.54 -6.95
C TYR A 157 5.82 11.63 -5.87
N PHE A 158 7.08 11.37 -6.20
CA PHE A 158 8.19 11.52 -5.25
C PHE A 158 8.39 12.97 -4.82
N GLU A 159 8.26 13.91 -5.76
CA GLU A 159 8.30 15.34 -5.44
C GLU A 159 7.14 15.76 -4.52
N HIS A 160 5.94 15.24 -4.79
CA HIS A 160 4.77 15.47 -3.95
C HIS A 160 4.99 14.98 -2.52
N LEU A 161 5.47 13.75 -2.32
CA LEU A 161 5.77 13.20 -1.00
C LEU A 161 6.85 14.01 -0.27
N ALA A 162 7.89 14.44 -0.98
CA ALA A 162 8.94 15.27 -0.41
C ALA A 162 8.40 16.63 0.04
N LYS A 163 7.49 17.24 -0.72
CA LYS A 163 6.80 18.48 -0.34
C LYS A 163 5.92 18.30 0.90
N GLN A 164 5.22 17.17 1.00
CA GLN A 164 4.46 16.85 2.23
C GLN A 164 5.36 16.81 3.45
N ASP A 165 6.49 16.09 3.39
CA ASP A 165 7.44 16.02 4.50
C ASP A 165 7.92 17.42 4.93
N LEU A 166 8.23 18.30 3.96
CA LEU A 166 8.66 19.66 4.24
C LEU A 166 7.57 20.52 4.89
N VAL A 167 6.32 20.34 4.48
CA VAL A 167 5.17 21.05 5.07
C VAL A 167 4.98 20.64 6.52
N PHE A 168 4.97 19.34 6.80
CA PHE A 168 4.84 18.84 8.17
C PHE A 168 5.96 19.35 9.08
N GLN A 169 7.19 19.31 8.60
CA GLN A 169 8.34 19.82 9.35
C GLN A 169 8.20 21.32 9.61
N ALA A 170 7.84 22.11 8.60
CA ALA A 170 7.68 23.55 8.75
C ALA A 170 6.57 23.94 9.75
N ILE A 171 5.44 23.21 9.72
CA ILE A 171 4.34 23.43 10.68
C ILE A 171 4.78 23.06 12.09
N ALA A 172 5.46 21.92 12.25
CA ALA A 172 5.93 21.48 13.56
C ALA A 172 6.94 22.48 14.16
N GLU A 173 7.87 22.98 13.35
CA GLU A 173 8.83 24.01 13.77
C GLU A 173 8.14 25.34 14.11
N GLN A 174 7.17 25.78 13.30
CA GLN A 174 6.47 27.03 13.52
C GLN A 174 5.57 27.02 14.76
N LEU A 175 4.96 25.87 15.08
CA LEU A 175 4.02 25.71 16.18
C LEU A 175 4.63 25.04 17.41
N ASP A 176 5.94 24.75 17.39
CA ASP A 176 6.67 24.03 18.44
C ASP A 176 6.02 22.68 18.81
N ILE A 177 5.58 21.95 17.76
CA ILE A 177 4.95 20.63 17.91
C ILE A 177 6.05 19.58 18.01
N THR A 178 5.99 18.78 19.06
CA THR A 178 6.83 17.59 19.24
C THR A 178 5.95 16.36 19.41
N PRO A 179 6.30 15.22 18.77
CA PRO A 179 5.54 13.98 18.96
C PRO A 179 5.55 13.53 20.42
N THR A 180 4.43 12.98 20.87
CA THR A 180 4.37 12.29 22.16
C THR A 180 5.11 10.96 22.11
N GLN A 181 5.44 10.39 23.28
CA GLN A 181 6.08 9.08 23.34
C GLN A 181 5.21 7.99 22.72
N GLU A 182 3.89 8.07 22.88
CA GLU A 182 2.93 7.13 22.27
C GLU A 182 2.96 7.19 20.75
N GLN A 183 2.99 8.38 20.15
CA GLN A 183 3.13 8.57 18.69
C GLN A 183 4.45 8.03 18.17
N ILE A 184 5.55 8.24 18.91
CA ILE A 184 6.87 7.70 18.56
C ILE A 184 6.87 6.18 18.62
N ASP A 185 6.30 5.58 19.67
CA ASP A 185 6.24 4.12 19.83
C ASP A 185 5.34 3.48 18.77
N SER A 186 4.22 4.11 18.45
CA SER A 186 3.33 3.68 17.36
C SER A 186 4.04 3.72 16.00
N ALA A 187 4.72 4.82 15.68
CA ALA A 187 5.48 4.94 14.44
C ALA A 187 6.65 3.94 14.38
N ASN A 188 7.36 3.71 15.48
CA ASN A 188 8.44 2.72 15.55
C ASN A 188 7.93 1.31 15.32
N SER A 189 6.83 0.92 15.96
CA SER A 189 6.26 -0.42 15.77
C SER A 189 5.79 -0.68 14.34
N SER A 190 5.35 0.37 13.63
CA SER A 190 4.80 0.25 12.28
C SER A 190 5.86 0.37 11.18
N TYR A 191 6.95 1.13 11.41
CA TYR A 191 7.84 1.57 10.33
C TYR A 191 9.33 1.38 10.58
N ALA A 192 9.80 1.25 11.84
CA ALA A 192 11.23 1.29 12.14
C ALA A 192 12.02 0.16 11.48
N ASP A 193 11.47 -1.05 11.48
CA ASP A 193 12.14 -2.23 10.90
C ASP A 193 12.21 -2.16 9.37
N THR A 194 11.22 -1.51 8.74
CA THR A 194 11.11 -1.43 7.29
C THR A 194 11.81 -0.19 6.72
N TYR A 195 11.70 0.95 7.41
CA TYR A 195 12.07 2.25 6.85
C TYR A 195 13.13 3.02 7.67
N GLY A 196 13.50 2.50 8.84
CA GLY A 196 14.51 3.08 9.72
C GLY A 196 13.99 4.17 10.67
N ALA A 197 14.73 4.41 11.75
CA ALA A 197 14.32 5.30 12.84
C ALA A 197 14.06 6.77 12.42
N GLN A 198 14.78 7.28 11.43
CA GLN A 198 14.55 8.65 10.94
C GLN A 198 13.17 8.80 10.30
N ARG A 199 12.73 7.79 9.50
CA ARG A 199 11.41 7.80 8.91
C ARG A 199 10.31 7.62 9.95
N SER A 200 10.53 6.76 10.93
CA SER A 200 9.60 6.61 12.06
C SER A 200 9.39 7.92 12.80
N MET A 201 10.46 8.68 13.08
CA MET A 201 10.35 9.97 13.73
C MET A 201 9.58 10.99 12.89
N LEU A 202 9.79 11.01 11.56
CA LEU A 202 9.04 11.87 10.67
C LEU A 202 7.54 11.49 10.64
N ASN A 203 7.22 10.20 10.63
CA ASN A 203 5.84 9.74 10.71
C ASN A 203 5.19 10.10 12.08
N ALA A 204 5.93 10.00 13.19
CA ALA A 204 5.44 10.46 14.48
C ALA A 204 5.15 11.97 14.47
N LEU A 205 6.01 12.75 13.81
CA LEU A 205 5.80 14.19 13.65
C LEU A 205 4.57 14.50 12.79
N GLN A 206 4.36 13.76 11.71
CA GLN A 206 3.15 13.88 10.88
C GLN A 206 1.89 13.62 11.69
N LEU A 207 1.86 12.55 12.49
CA LEU A 207 0.73 12.26 13.39
C LEU A 207 0.49 13.41 14.37
N ALA A 208 1.53 13.92 15.02
CA ALA A 208 1.39 15.01 15.97
C ALA A 208 0.84 16.30 15.34
N VAL A 209 1.20 16.60 14.10
CA VAL A 209 0.68 17.74 13.35
C VAL A 209 -0.79 17.51 12.97
N LEU A 210 -1.15 16.31 12.48
CA LEU A 210 -2.52 15.97 12.09
C LEU A 210 -3.46 15.98 13.29
N ASP A 211 -3.07 15.42 14.44
CA ASP A 211 -3.84 15.50 15.68
C ASP A 211 -4.13 16.97 16.04
N LYS A 212 -3.17 17.86 15.81
CA LYS A 212 -3.37 19.30 16.07
C LYS A 212 -4.32 19.96 15.10
N VAL A 213 -4.36 19.51 13.84
CA VAL A 213 -5.34 19.95 12.84
C VAL A 213 -6.74 19.48 13.25
N GLU A 214 -6.88 18.21 13.63
CA GLU A 214 -8.18 17.65 14.08
C GLU A 214 -8.72 18.37 15.32
N GLU A 215 -7.85 18.62 16.34
CA GLU A 215 -8.23 19.37 17.54
C GLU A 215 -8.72 20.79 17.24
N SER A 216 -8.17 21.42 16.20
CA SER A 216 -8.51 22.80 15.83
C SER A 216 -9.67 22.88 14.84
N ALA A 217 -10.10 21.77 14.25
CA ALA A 217 -11.20 21.74 13.32
C ALA A 217 -12.53 22.10 14.02
N VAL A 218 -13.17 23.14 13.53
CA VAL A 218 -14.51 23.53 14.01
C VAL A 218 -15.53 22.80 13.16
N LEU A 219 -16.30 21.90 13.76
CA LEU A 219 -17.44 21.27 13.12
C LEU A 219 -18.52 22.35 12.87
N SER A 220 -18.74 22.67 11.61
CA SER A 220 -19.81 23.57 11.16
C SER A 220 -21.04 22.80 10.66
#